data_687ea1d5f323bb1e6f56077a9ef18b0f
#
_entry.id   687ea1d5f323bb1e6f56077a9ef18b0f
#
_cell.length_a   1.000
_cell.length_b   1.000
_cell.length_c   1.000
_cell.angle_alpha   90.00
_cell.angle_beta   90.00
_cell.angle_gamma   90.00
#
_symmetry.space_group_name_H-M   'P 1'
#
loop_
_entity.id
_entity.type
_entity.pdbx_description
1 polymer ?
#
loop_
_entity_poly.entity_id
_entity_poly.type
_entity_poly.pdbx_seq_one_letter_code
_entity_poly.pdbx_strand_id
1 'polypeptide(L)'
;FSPDERKNRSLSPDESSSIADFCTYLVPSGEEGEPTDFEHPEELRIIDPACGSGHFLLYAFDVLERIWRAETDLAHKEIPRKILQHNLYGVDLDMRACQLAAFNLYLKGRTRAETEGANGFEMPDVGIVCADAKIANVAGAEEVFSEVSNSRENIESALENILAAFEEVHGLGS
;
A
#
# COMPACT_ATOMS: atom_id res chain seq x y z
N PHE A 1 -7.03 -8.32 13.99
CA PHE A 1 -7.93 -9.49 13.85
C PHE A 1 -7.23 -10.73 14.39
N SER A 2 -7.80 -11.40 15.38
CA SER A 2 -7.35 -12.75 15.78
C SER A 2 -7.62 -13.75 14.64
N PRO A 3 -6.85 -14.87 14.56
CA PRO A 3 -7.10 -15.89 13.55
C PRO A 3 -8.53 -16.43 13.56
N ASP A 4 -9.17 -16.49 14.72
CA ASP A 4 -10.55 -16.97 14.86
C ASP A 4 -11.58 -15.92 14.45
N GLU A 5 -11.32 -14.63 14.69
CA GLU A 5 -12.17 -13.54 14.16
C GLU A 5 -12.07 -13.44 12.65
N ARG A 6 -10.88 -13.68 12.06
CA ARG A 6 -10.71 -13.76 10.61
C ARG A 6 -11.49 -14.90 9.97
N LYS A 7 -11.60 -16.04 10.65
CA LYS A 7 -12.37 -17.20 10.18
C LYS A 7 -13.87 -16.98 10.30
N ASN A 8 -14.33 -16.24 11.30
CA ASN A 8 -15.72 -16.10 11.65
C ASN A 8 -16.38 -14.83 11.07
N ARG A 9 -15.62 -13.86 10.61
CA ARG A 9 -16.16 -12.65 9.97
C ARG A 9 -16.45 -12.90 8.50
N SER A 10 -17.71 -12.85 8.15
CA SER A 10 -18.16 -12.76 6.76
C SER A 10 -17.79 -11.36 6.23
N LEU A 11 -16.89 -11.31 5.27
CA LEU A 11 -16.48 -10.08 4.59
C LEU A 11 -16.99 -10.02 3.15
N SER A 12 -18.00 -10.82 2.85
CA SER A 12 -18.68 -10.81 1.56
C SER A 12 -20.04 -10.13 1.69
N PRO A 13 -20.51 -9.45 0.64
CA PRO A 13 -21.91 -9.05 0.52
C PRO A 13 -22.87 -10.24 0.66
N ASP A 14 -22.42 -11.43 0.25
CA ASP A 14 -23.12 -12.71 0.49
C ASP A 14 -22.55 -13.27 1.80
N GLU A 15 -23.16 -12.99 2.90
CA GLU A 15 -22.81 -13.25 4.31
C GLU A 15 -22.13 -14.60 4.66
N SER A 16 -21.68 -15.37 3.69
CA SER A 16 -21.22 -16.75 3.85
C SER A 16 -19.72 -16.99 3.75
N SER A 17 -18.92 -16.04 3.26
CA SER A 17 -17.48 -16.27 3.06
C SER A 17 -16.62 -15.47 4.05
N SER A 18 -15.76 -16.18 4.78
CA SER A 18 -14.77 -15.58 5.67
C SER A 18 -13.61 -14.92 4.88
N ILE A 19 -12.84 -14.04 5.52
CA ILE A 19 -11.56 -13.57 4.93
C ILE A 19 -10.67 -14.75 4.53
N ALA A 20 -10.67 -15.82 5.34
CA ALA A 20 -9.87 -17.01 5.06
C ALA A 20 -10.28 -17.69 3.74
N ASP A 21 -11.58 -17.69 3.39
CA ASP A 21 -12.07 -18.27 2.13
C ASP A 21 -11.68 -17.40 0.92
N PHE A 22 -11.57 -16.10 1.13
CA PHE A 22 -11.13 -15.16 0.10
C PHE A 22 -9.60 -15.18 -0.10
N CYS A 23 -8.85 -15.28 0.99
CA CYS A 23 -7.39 -15.28 0.95
C CYS A 23 -6.87 -16.70 0.73
N THR A 24 -6.71 -17.13 -0.53
CA THR A 24 -6.22 -18.46 -0.92
C THR A 24 -4.85 -18.81 -0.31
N TYR A 25 -4.04 -17.80 0.01
CA TYR A 25 -2.68 -17.94 0.54
C TYR A 25 -2.50 -17.31 1.92
N LEU A 26 -3.50 -17.41 2.78
CA LEU A 26 -3.35 -16.99 4.16
C LEU A 26 -2.41 -17.98 4.89
N VAL A 27 -1.18 -17.55 5.16
CA VAL A 27 -0.24 -18.32 5.98
C VAL A 27 -0.56 -18.04 7.44
N PRO A 28 -0.95 -19.06 8.24
CA PRO A 28 -1.10 -18.87 9.67
C PRO A 28 0.24 -18.48 10.28
N SER A 29 0.31 -17.38 11.00
CA SER A 29 1.54 -16.90 11.64
C SER A 29 2.04 -17.79 12.78
N GLY A 30 1.26 -18.76 13.22
CA GLY A 30 1.59 -19.64 14.35
C GLY A 30 1.59 -18.94 15.72
N GLU A 31 1.59 -17.63 15.76
CA GLU A 31 1.44 -16.80 16.94
C GLU A 31 0.09 -16.08 16.84
N GLU A 32 -0.67 -16.09 17.93
CA GLU A 32 -1.83 -15.22 18.05
C GLU A 32 -1.28 -13.79 18.13
N GLY A 33 -1.31 -13.07 17.00
CA GLY A 33 -1.03 -11.65 16.98
C GLY A 33 -2.06 -10.93 17.83
N GLU A 34 -1.64 -9.95 18.60
CA GLU A 34 -2.59 -9.07 19.28
C GLU A 34 -3.54 -8.45 18.23
N PRO A 35 -4.83 -8.31 18.52
CA PRO A 35 -5.77 -7.67 17.61
C PRO A 35 -5.24 -6.27 17.27
N THR A 36 -5.19 -5.94 15.99
CA THR A 36 -4.88 -4.57 15.60
C THR A 36 -6.13 -3.74 15.86
N ASP A 37 -6.09 -2.92 16.90
CA ASP A 37 -7.14 -1.96 17.18
C ASP A 37 -7.07 -0.85 16.13
N PHE A 38 -8.06 -0.78 15.25
CA PHE A 38 -8.37 0.40 14.46
C PHE A 38 -9.83 0.76 14.71
N GLU A 39 -10.10 2.03 14.91
CA GLU A 39 -11.47 2.51 15.14
C GLU A 39 -12.23 2.63 13.82
N HIS A 40 -11.50 2.93 12.72
CA HIS A 40 -12.10 3.13 11.42
C HIS A 40 -11.20 2.60 10.28
N PRO A 41 -11.75 1.99 9.21
CA PRO A 41 -10.97 1.48 8.08
C PRO A 41 -10.04 2.50 7.40
N GLU A 42 -10.29 3.80 7.52
CA GLU A 42 -9.39 4.86 7.02
C GLU A 42 -7.99 4.84 7.67
N GLU A 43 -7.86 4.23 8.85
CA GLU A 43 -6.59 4.14 9.57
C GLU A 43 -5.66 3.05 9.02
N LEU A 44 -6.24 2.09 8.29
CA LEU A 44 -5.47 1.01 7.66
C LEU A 44 -4.69 1.57 6.48
N ARG A 45 -3.35 1.49 6.55
CA ARG A 45 -2.47 1.94 5.47
C ARG A 45 -1.61 0.79 4.99
N ILE A 46 -1.70 0.52 3.70
CA ILE A 46 -0.94 -0.53 3.01
C ILE A 46 0.02 0.17 2.05
N ILE A 47 1.31 -0.09 2.22
CA ILE A 47 2.34 0.40 1.32
C ILE A 47 3.00 -0.75 0.58
N ASP A 48 3.12 -0.61 -0.74
CA ASP A 48 3.95 -1.46 -1.59
C ASP A 48 5.18 -0.66 -2.03
N PRO A 49 6.37 -0.95 -1.48
CA PRO A 49 7.58 -0.17 -1.74
C PRO A 49 8.22 -0.46 -3.11
N ALA A 50 7.71 -1.43 -3.87
CA ALA A 50 8.14 -1.78 -5.22
C ALA A 50 6.90 -2.17 -6.05
N CYS A 51 5.96 -1.21 -6.17
CA CYS A 51 4.60 -1.51 -6.59
C CYS A 51 4.46 -1.95 -8.06
N GLY A 52 5.45 -1.70 -8.90
CA GLY A 52 5.37 -2.03 -10.32
C GLY A 52 4.09 -1.47 -10.95
N SER A 53 3.33 -2.33 -11.61
CA SER A 53 2.02 -1.97 -12.18
C SER A 53 0.84 -2.04 -11.19
N GLY A 54 1.11 -2.23 -9.90
CA GLY A 54 0.12 -2.18 -8.82
C GLY A 54 -0.66 -3.47 -8.57
N HIS A 55 -0.20 -4.63 -9.02
CA HIS A 55 -0.95 -5.89 -8.86
C HIS A 55 -1.22 -6.25 -7.40
N PHE A 56 -0.25 -6.06 -6.52
CA PHE A 56 -0.45 -6.26 -5.09
C PHE A 56 -1.50 -5.30 -4.52
N LEU A 57 -1.42 -4.03 -4.91
CA LEU A 57 -2.38 -3.00 -4.48
C LEU A 57 -3.80 -3.28 -5.00
N LEU A 58 -3.94 -3.84 -6.22
CA LEU A 58 -5.24 -4.25 -6.75
C LEU A 58 -5.86 -5.39 -5.93
N TYR A 59 -5.05 -6.33 -5.44
CA TYR A 59 -5.53 -7.37 -4.54
C TYR A 59 -5.87 -6.82 -3.16
N ALA A 60 -5.01 -5.97 -2.61
CA ALA A 60 -5.24 -5.29 -1.35
C ALA A 60 -6.54 -4.46 -1.37
N PHE A 61 -6.87 -3.85 -2.52
CA PHE A 61 -8.14 -3.15 -2.73
C PHE A 61 -9.34 -4.07 -2.47
N ASP A 62 -9.34 -5.29 -3.01
CA ASP A 62 -10.46 -6.23 -2.82
C ASP A 62 -10.63 -6.64 -1.35
N VAL A 63 -9.53 -6.79 -0.62
CA VAL A 63 -9.57 -7.08 0.83
C VAL A 63 -10.12 -5.89 1.61
N LEU A 64 -9.61 -4.69 1.31
CA LEU A 64 -10.07 -3.45 1.95
C LEU A 64 -11.55 -3.17 1.68
N GLU A 65 -12.02 -3.40 0.45
CA GLU A 65 -13.44 -3.22 0.12
C GLU A 65 -14.36 -4.06 1.03
N ARG A 66 -13.94 -5.29 1.36
CA ARG A 66 -14.67 -6.17 2.27
C ARG A 66 -14.64 -5.64 3.71
N ILE A 67 -13.48 -5.15 4.15
CA ILE A 67 -13.35 -4.55 5.49
C ILE A 67 -14.26 -3.32 5.59
N TRP A 68 -14.22 -2.42 4.61
CA TRP A 68 -15.08 -1.24 4.59
C TRP A 68 -16.58 -1.57 4.64
N ARG A 69 -17.00 -2.59 3.88
CA ARG A 69 -18.40 -3.06 3.89
C ARG A 69 -18.81 -3.64 5.23
N ALA A 70 -17.89 -4.31 5.93
CA ALA A 70 -18.16 -4.94 7.22
C ALA A 70 -18.15 -3.96 8.40
N GLU A 71 -17.31 -2.92 8.33
CA GLU A 71 -17.05 -2.02 9.45
C GLU A 71 -17.79 -0.67 9.35
N THR A 72 -18.45 -0.37 8.22
CA THR A 72 -19.10 0.92 8.03
C THR A 72 -20.48 0.79 7.36
N ASP A 73 -21.35 1.76 7.62
CA ASP A 73 -22.64 1.93 6.94
C ASP A 73 -22.52 2.81 5.67
N LEU A 74 -21.30 3.02 5.17
CA LEU A 74 -21.07 3.85 3.99
C LEU A 74 -21.72 3.23 2.76
N ALA A 75 -22.29 4.06 1.89
CA ALA A 75 -22.85 3.57 0.63
C ALA A 75 -21.75 2.88 -0.20
N HIS A 76 -22.00 1.66 -0.66
CA HIS A 76 -20.99 0.82 -1.33
C HIS A 76 -20.32 1.51 -2.53
N LYS A 77 -21.04 2.35 -3.25
CA LYS A 77 -20.52 3.16 -4.37
C LYS A 77 -19.44 4.20 -3.96
N GLU A 78 -19.37 4.56 -2.68
CA GLU A 78 -18.42 5.55 -2.15
C GLU A 78 -17.13 4.88 -1.60
N ILE A 79 -17.22 3.60 -1.23
CA ILE A 79 -16.11 2.82 -0.68
C ILE A 79 -14.86 2.83 -1.59
N PRO A 80 -14.97 2.60 -2.92
CA PRO A 80 -13.81 2.60 -3.80
C PRO A 80 -12.97 3.88 -3.73
N ARG A 81 -13.64 5.02 -3.66
CA ARG A 81 -12.97 6.31 -3.55
C ARG A 81 -12.22 6.44 -2.22
N LYS A 82 -12.85 6.00 -1.12
CA LYS A 82 -12.24 6.02 0.22
C LYS A 82 -11.00 5.16 0.30
N ILE A 83 -11.03 3.94 -0.26
CA ILE A 83 -9.89 3.04 -0.32
C ILE A 83 -8.71 3.69 -1.05
N LEU A 84 -8.95 4.29 -2.22
CA LEU A 84 -7.90 4.93 -3.01
C LEU A 84 -7.31 6.16 -2.32
N GLN A 85 -8.14 6.87 -1.57
CA GLN A 85 -7.74 8.10 -0.88
C GLN A 85 -6.92 7.85 0.39
N HIS A 86 -7.25 6.78 1.14
CA HIS A 86 -6.76 6.63 2.52
C HIS A 86 -5.90 5.39 2.77
N ASN A 87 -6.09 4.31 1.98
CA ASN A 87 -5.56 3.02 2.36
C ASN A 87 -4.37 2.55 1.52
N LEU A 88 -4.27 2.93 0.24
CA LEU A 88 -3.31 2.36 -0.69
C LEU A 88 -2.20 3.33 -1.05
N TYR A 89 -0.97 2.88 -0.83
CA TYR A 89 0.24 3.62 -1.14
C TYR A 89 1.19 2.73 -1.92
N GLY A 90 1.83 3.29 -2.94
CA GLY A 90 2.81 2.57 -3.75
C GLY A 90 4.01 3.43 -4.08
N VAL A 91 5.18 2.83 -4.09
CA VAL A 91 6.41 3.46 -4.50
C VAL A 91 7.07 2.62 -5.58
N ASP A 92 7.61 3.25 -6.61
CA ASP A 92 8.43 2.57 -7.61
C ASP A 92 9.47 3.54 -8.18
N LEU A 93 10.55 3.01 -8.74
CA LEU A 93 11.60 3.79 -9.41
C LEU A 93 11.20 4.16 -10.85
N ASP A 94 10.40 3.32 -11.50
CA ASP A 94 9.96 3.55 -12.89
C ASP A 94 8.67 4.37 -12.92
N MET A 95 8.76 5.60 -13.45
CA MET A 95 7.62 6.48 -13.65
C MET A 95 6.49 5.82 -14.46
N ARG A 96 6.81 4.99 -15.44
CA ARG A 96 5.81 4.30 -16.27
C ARG A 96 5.07 3.23 -15.47
N ALA A 97 5.78 2.54 -14.56
CA ALA A 97 5.18 1.61 -13.64
C ALA A 97 4.22 2.33 -12.69
N CYS A 98 4.63 3.45 -12.10
CA CYS A 98 3.76 4.29 -11.25
C CYS A 98 2.50 4.77 -11.98
N GLN A 99 2.66 5.25 -13.21
CA GLN A 99 1.52 5.68 -14.04
C GLN A 99 0.56 4.53 -14.32
N LEU A 100 1.09 3.35 -14.62
CA LEU A 100 0.29 2.16 -14.87
C LEU A 100 -0.43 1.69 -13.59
N ALA A 101 0.25 1.72 -12.44
CA ALA A 101 -0.35 1.39 -11.14
C ALA A 101 -1.52 2.35 -10.82
N ALA A 102 -1.30 3.65 -10.95
CA ALA A 102 -2.35 4.65 -10.73
C ALA A 102 -3.54 4.46 -11.69
N PHE A 103 -3.26 4.17 -12.97
CA PHE A 103 -4.30 3.92 -13.96
C PHE A 103 -5.11 2.64 -13.65
N ASN A 104 -4.43 1.55 -13.27
CA ASN A 104 -5.07 0.30 -12.89
C ASN A 104 -5.96 0.47 -11.65
N LEU A 105 -5.49 1.22 -10.65
CA LEU A 105 -6.28 1.55 -9.46
C LEU A 105 -7.49 2.42 -9.80
N TYR A 106 -7.33 3.39 -10.71
CA TYR A 106 -8.44 4.18 -11.22
C TYR A 106 -9.51 3.31 -11.87
N LEU A 107 -9.11 2.43 -12.79
CA LEU A 107 -10.05 1.53 -13.48
C LEU A 107 -10.76 0.61 -12.49
N LYS A 108 -10.03 0.09 -11.50
CA LYS A 108 -10.60 -0.76 -10.43
C LYS A 108 -11.65 0.01 -9.64
N GLY A 109 -11.29 1.19 -9.12
CA GLY A 109 -12.18 2.02 -8.31
C GLY A 109 -13.43 2.45 -9.08
N ARG A 110 -13.23 2.90 -10.32
CA ARG A 110 -14.33 3.29 -11.22
C ARG A 110 -15.28 2.13 -11.48
N THR A 111 -14.76 0.97 -11.89
CA THR A 111 -15.59 -0.20 -12.20
C THR A 111 -16.40 -0.63 -10.98
N ARG A 112 -15.80 -0.62 -9.79
CA ARG A 112 -16.51 -0.97 -8.55
C ARG A 112 -17.60 0.04 -8.21
N ALA A 113 -17.29 1.33 -8.27
CA ALA A 113 -18.27 2.38 -7.98
C ALA A 113 -19.46 2.35 -8.95
N GLU A 114 -19.20 2.21 -10.27
CA GLU A 114 -20.24 2.12 -11.29
C GLU A 114 -21.11 0.85 -11.12
N THR A 115 -20.52 -0.28 -10.74
CA THR A 115 -21.25 -1.52 -10.44
C THR A 115 -22.22 -1.33 -9.26
N GLU A 116 -21.86 -0.50 -8.28
CA GLU A 116 -22.70 -0.15 -7.13
C GLU A 116 -23.62 1.06 -7.39
N GLY A 117 -23.78 1.46 -8.65
CA GLY A 117 -24.74 2.47 -9.09
C GLY A 117 -24.24 3.92 -9.00
N ALA A 118 -22.94 4.15 -8.99
CA ALA A 118 -22.40 5.51 -9.12
C ALA A 118 -22.61 6.04 -10.56
N ASN A 119 -23.03 7.29 -10.66
CA ASN A 119 -23.10 8.02 -11.93
C ASN A 119 -21.78 8.79 -12.15
N GLY A 120 -20.74 8.07 -12.58
CA GLY A 120 -19.39 8.59 -12.76
C GLY A 120 -18.50 8.36 -11.54
N PHE A 121 -17.19 8.49 -11.75
CA PHE A 121 -16.17 8.30 -10.73
C PHE A 121 -15.06 9.32 -10.92
N GLU A 122 -14.91 10.19 -9.94
CA GLU A 122 -13.80 11.14 -9.88
C GLU A 122 -12.64 10.51 -9.10
N MET A 123 -11.48 10.43 -9.76
CA MET A 123 -10.27 9.88 -9.13
C MET A 123 -9.82 10.79 -7.99
N PRO A 124 -9.68 10.27 -6.76
CA PRO A 124 -9.05 11.03 -5.69
C PRO A 124 -7.54 11.12 -5.91
N ASP A 125 -6.86 11.93 -5.10
CA ASP A 125 -5.41 11.86 -5.01
C ASP A 125 -5.02 10.48 -4.50
N VAL A 126 -4.17 9.78 -5.26
CA VAL A 126 -3.69 8.44 -4.91
C VAL A 126 -2.27 8.49 -4.40
N GLY A 127 -1.96 7.66 -3.43
CA GLY A 127 -0.65 7.58 -2.80
C GLY A 127 0.40 6.84 -3.64
N ILE A 128 0.44 7.04 -4.96
CA ILE A 128 1.46 6.43 -5.83
C ILE A 128 2.56 7.44 -6.12
N VAL A 129 3.78 7.11 -5.73
CA VAL A 129 4.94 7.99 -5.83
C VAL A 129 6.04 7.33 -6.66
N CYS A 130 6.56 8.06 -7.64
CA CYS A 130 7.81 7.69 -8.30
C CYS A 130 8.97 8.24 -7.48
N ALA A 131 9.70 7.33 -6.84
CA ALA A 131 10.90 7.65 -6.09
C ALA A 131 12.14 7.44 -6.99
N ASP A 132 12.29 8.21 -8.06
CA ASP A 132 13.54 8.29 -8.79
C ASP A 132 14.56 9.00 -7.89
N ALA A 133 15.13 8.23 -6.97
CA ALA A 133 16.15 8.68 -6.05
C ALA A 133 17.46 8.88 -6.81
N LYS A 134 17.50 9.87 -7.67
CA LYS A 134 18.78 10.44 -8.11
C LYS A 134 19.36 11.16 -6.91
N ILE A 135 20.28 10.50 -6.21
CA ILE A 135 21.16 11.19 -5.28
C ILE A 135 22.05 12.10 -6.16
N ALA A 136 21.45 13.23 -6.56
CA ALA A 136 22.08 14.16 -7.49
C ALA A 136 23.24 14.94 -6.86
N ASN A 137 23.51 14.78 -5.57
CA ASN A 137 24.54 15.54 -4.88
C ASN A 137 24.99 14.86 -3.58
N VAL A 138 26.04 14.06 -3.67
CA VAL A 138 26.71 13.44 -2.52
C VAL A 138 27.16 14.51 -1.49
N ALA A 139 27.56 15.69 -1.95
CA ALA A 139 27.98 16.79 -1.10
C ALA A 139 26.89 17.33 -0.15
N GLY A 140 25.60 17.24 -0.55
CA GLY A 140 24.49 17.61 0.33
C GLY A 140 24.07 16.47 1.29
N ALA A 141 24.38 15.24 0.93
CA ALA A 141 24.11 14.07 1.77
C ALA A 141 25.09 14.01 2.95
N GLU A 142 26.35 14.40 2.78
CA GLU A 142 27.33 14.44 3.86
C GLU A 142 26.93 15.37 5.00
N GLU A 143 26.29 16.50 4.69
CA GLU A 143 25.83 17.46 5.69
C GLU A 143 24.65 16.91 6.50
N VAL A 144 23.71 16.24 5.85
CA VAL A 144 22.57 15.55 6.50
C VAL A 144 23.06 14.34 7.29
N PHE A 145 24.04 13.59 6.76
CA PHE A 145 24.61 12.44 7.46
C PHE A 145 25.41 12.85 8.68
N SER A 146 26.13 13.96 8.63
CA SER A 146 26.85 14.50 9.79
C SER A 146 25.88 14.95 10.91
N GLU A 147 24.72 15.48 10.56
CA GLU A 147 23.68 15.83 11.52
C GLU A 147 23.01 14.60 12.18
N VAL A 148 22.79 13.54 11.40
CA VAL A 148 22.19 12.28 11.89
C VAL A 148 23.19 11.40 12.62
N SER A 149 24.48 11.43 12.21
CA SER A 149 25.55 10.60 12.78
C SER A 149 26.16 11.13 14.06
N ASN A 150 25.83 12.36 14.47
CA ASN A 150 26.41 13.03 15.64
C ASN A 150 26.30 12.26 16.97
N SER A 151 25.90 10.99 16.93
CA SER A 151 25.76 10.14 18.13
C SER A 151 26.30 8.70 17.99
N ARG A 152 26.70 8.20 16.80
CA ARG A 152 27.16 6.81 16.63
C ARG A 152 28.02 6.60 15.38
N GLU A 153 29.32 6.35 15.54
CA GLU A 153 30.27 6.00 14.48
C GLU A 153 29.84 4.83 13.56
N ASN A 154 28.99 3.93 14.04
CA ASN A 154 28.47 2.79 13.27
C ASN A 154 27.40 3.18 12.23
N ILE A 155 26.77 4.33 12.34
CA ILE A 155 25.71 4.78 11.41
C ILE A 155 26.34 5.40 10.18
N GLU A 156 27.43 6.11 10.30
CA GLU A 156 28.15 6.75 9.20
C GLU A 156 28.63 5.71 8.18
N SER A 157 29.29 4.65 8.66
CA SER A 157 29.73 3.54 7.80
C SER A 157 28.57 2.76 7.15
N ALA A 158 27.44 2.62 7.84
CA ALA A 158 26.26 1.97 7.27
C ALA A 158 25.62 2.83 6.18
N LEU A 159 25.58 4.14 6.35
CA LEU A 159 25.05 5.10 5.37
C LEU A 159 25.94 5.21 4.14
N GLU A 160 27.26 5.20 4.31
CA GLU A 160 28.23 5.17 3.19
C GLU A 160 28.07 3.88 2.35
N ASN A 161 27.89 2.73 3.01
CA ASN A 161 27.64 1.47 2.31
C ASN A 161 26.29 1.45 1.58
N ILE A 162 25.27 2.08 2.12
CA ILE A 162 23.97 2.23 1.45
C ILE A 162 24.11 3.15 0.23
N LEU A 163 24.81 4.28 0.35
CA LEU A 163 25.06 5.19 -0.76
C LEU A 163 25.83 4.51 -1.90
N ALA A 164 26.91 3.78 -1.58
CA ALA A 164 27.68 3.03 -2.56
C ALA A 164 26.82 1.96 -3.27
N ALA A 165 25.94 1.28 -2.55
CA ALA A 165 25.01 0.31 -3.12
C ALA A 165 23.99 1.00 -4.08
N PHE A 166 23.52 2.21 -3.76
CA PHE A 166 22.63 2.97 -4.64
C PHE A 166 23.32 3.48 -5.90
N GLU A 167 24.61 3.80 -5.85
CA GLU A 167 25.41 4.17 -7.04
C GLU A 167 25.58 2.98 -8.00
N GLU A 168 25.76 1.76 -7.49
CA GLU A 168 25.87 0.56 -8.32
C GLU A 168 24.53 0.16 -8.98
N VAL A 169 23.39 0.40 -8.33
CA VAL A 169 22.06 0.07 -8.89
C VAL A 169 21.73 0.92 -10.12
N HIS A 170 22.27 2.14 -10.22
CA HIS A 170 22.09 3.00 -11.40
C HIS A 170 22.73 2.42 -12.69
N GLY A 171 23.68 1.48 -12.57
CA GLY A 171 24.31 0.81 -13.72
C GLY A 171 23.52 -0.38 -14.27
N LEU A 172 22.50 -0.88 -13.57
CA LEU A 172 21.77 -2.10 -13.94
C LEU A 172 20.41 -1.84 -14.61
N GLY A 173 20.00 -0.60 -14.75
CA GLY A 173 18.64 -0.19 -15.22
C GLY A 173 18.60 0.50 -16.59
N SER A 174 19.64 0.39 -17.43
CA SER A 174 19.67 0.97 -18.80
C SER A 174 19.72 -0.10 -19.87
#